data_f9d613ed2e030908501f6ccb508e55be
#
_entry.id   f9d613ed2e030908501f6ccb508e55be
#
_cell.length_a   1.000
_cell.length_b   1.000
_cell.length_c   1.000
_cell.angle_alpha   90.00
_cell.angle_beta   90.00
_cell.angle_gamma   90.00
#
_symmetry.space_group_name_H-M   'P 1'
#
loop_
_entity.id
_entity.type
_entity.pdbx_description
1 polymer ?
#
loop_
_entity_poly.entity_id
_entity_poly.type
_entity_poly.pdbx_seq_one_letter_code
_entity_poly.pdbx_strand_id
1 'polypeptide(L)'
;PFPALDDVELKWAGDDTSSSTDPYEDNRQGCNAFPDNFFDGDVALIRRGVCNFAIKVNNAAAAGAIGVLVYADNRPPISMGGLEATTIPAGFLYLSPVDAAAFADYVDLNAPVLIDMTATGRYINDDWGDIKADFSYRGPGANNFEVLKPEITAPGLEILAGVADGVIDDDGLVQAELYQGTSMSSPHTAGAGALIKALHPDWSAAEIKSAIMLTAKNTDLLKEDMDTPADAFDFGSGRVNLTLAGLTGLVMDETYDNFVAADPAAGGDPKELNVASLQNNACVGECSWTRTFTSVAGVPA
;
A
#
# COMPACT_ATOMS: atom_id res chain seq x y z
N PRO A 1 -3.30 21.77 17.58
CA PRO A 1 -4.03 20.54 17.87
C PRO A 1 -5.49 20.89 18.18
N PHE A 2 -6.42 20.10 17.67
CA PHE A 2 -7.84 20.27 18.02
C PHE A 2 -8.07 19.83 19.48
N PRO A 3 -9.08 20.41 20.16
CA PRO A 3 -9.44 19.96 21.51
C PRO A 3 -9.93 18.51 21.49
N ALA A 4 -9.81 17.83 22.63
CA ALA A 4 -10.46 16.54 22.82
C ALA A 4 -11.99 16.70 22.75
N LEU A 5 -12.65 15.71 22.20
CA LEU A 5 -14.11 15.57 22.23
C LEU A 5 -14.42 14.41 23.17
N ASP A 6 -15.18 14.69 24.21
CA ASP A 6 -15.51 13.70 25.24
C ASP A 6 -17.04 13.49 25.29
N ASP A 7 -17.47 12.25 25.38
CA ASP A 7 -18.88 11.85 25.52
C ASP A 7 -19.79 12.39 24.41
N VAL A 8 -19.34 12.33 23.16
CA VAL A 8 -20.04 12.85 21.98
C VAL A 8 -20.65 11.71 21.17
N GLU A 9 -21.84 11.93 20.64
CA GLU A 9 -22.50 10.93 19.78
C GLU A 9 -21.72 10.71 18.48
N LEU A 10 -21.56 9.44 18.10
CA LEU A 10 -21.05 9.02 16.81
C LEU A 10 -22.22 8.70 15.90
N LYS A 11 -22.46 9.52 14.90
CA LYS A 11 -23.59 9.38 13.98
C LYS A 11 -23.12 8.89 12.61
N TRP A 12 -23.78 7.83 12.14
CA TRP A 12 -23.42 7.24 10.83
C TRP A 12 -23.94 8.08 9.66
N ALA A 13 -23.07 8.35 8.71
CA ALA A 13 -23.39 9.14 7.51
C ALA A 13 -24.36 8.43 6.55
N GLY A 14 -24.50 7.11 6.66
CA GLY A 14 -25.45 6.31 5.86
C GLY A 14 -26.93 6.55 6.20
N ASP A 15 -27.22 7.20 7.33
CA ASP A 15 -28.59 7.63 7.65
C ASP A 15 -29.10 8.74 6.69
N ASP A 16 -28.19 9.41 5.95
CA ASP A 16 -28.58 10.35 4.91
C ASP A 16 -28.87 9.62 3.59
N THR A 17 -30.13 9.41 3.31
CA THR A 17 -30.62 8.84 2.05
C THR A 17 -31.06 9.90 1.04
N SER A 18 -30.80 11.18 1.29
CA SER A 18 -31.21 12.30 0.45
C SER A 18 -30.39 12.42 -0.85
N SER A 19 -29.21 11.83 -0.92
CA SER A 19 -28.31 11.91 -2.06
C SER A 19 -28.55 10.77 -3.06
N SER A 20 -28.79 11.14 -4.32
CA SER A 20 -28.91 10.18 -5.43
C SER A 20 -27.64 10.01 -6.27
N THR A 21 -26.55 10.70 -5.93
CA THR A 21 -25.30 10.73 -6.72
C THR A 21 -24.18 9.89 -6.10
N ASP A 22 -24.34 9.42 -4.87
CA ASP A 22 -23.45 8.45 -4.26
C ASP A 22 -23.64 7.08 -4.98
N PRO A 23 -22.58 6.27 -5.17
CA PRO A 23 -22.70 4.91 -5.72
C PRO A 23 -23.52 3.96 -4.84
N TYR A 24 -23.84 4.37 -3.62
CA TYR A 24 -24.82 3.75 -2.74
C TYR A 24 -26.13 4.54 -2.78
N GLU A 25 -27.20 4.01 -2.27
CA GLU A 25 -28.50 4.69 -2.15
C GLU A 25 -28.53 5.75 -1.02
N ASP A 26 -27.44 5.85 -0.26
CA ASP A 26 -27.24 6.77 0.87
C ASP A 26 -25.92 7.56 0.69
N ASN A 27 -25.68 8.55 1.55
CA ASN A 27 -24.47 9.40 1.53
C ASN A 27 -23.37 8.90 2.48
N ARG A 28 -23.25 7.60 2.71
CA ARG A 28 -22.26 7.01 3.65
C ARG A 28 -20.81 7.38 3.35
N GLN A 29 -20.49 7.76 2.11
CA GLN A 29 -19.17 8.23 1.72
C GLN A 29 -18.96 9.73 1.98
N GLY A 30 -20.00 10.49 2.27
CA GLY A 30 -19.92 11.92 2.52
C GLY A 30 -19.42 12.74 1.31
N CYS A 31 -19.59 12.22 0.10
CA CYS A 31 -19.15 12.90 -1.12
C CYS A 31 -20.10 14.02 -1.56
N ASN A 32 -21.32 14.02 -1.07
CA ASN A 32 -22.34 15.04 -1.32
C ASN A 32 -22.60 15.84 -0.05
N ALA A 33 -23.23 17.01 -0.19
CA ALA A 33 -23.67 17.78 0.97
C ALA A 33 -24.72 17.00 1.76
N PHE A 34 -24.63 17.03 3.07
CA PHE A 34 -25.64 16.51 3.97
C PHE A 34 -26.75 17.55 4.19
N PRO A 35 -27.95 17.16 4.64
CA PRO A 35 -28.96 18.09 5.08
C PRO A 35 -28.45 19.04 6.19
N ASP A 36 -29.00 20.23 6.25
CA ASP A 36 -28.64 21.21 7.28
C ASP A 36 -28.84 20.62 8.69
N ASN A 37 -27.84 20.79 9.56
CA ASN A 37 -27.81 20.26 10.92
C ASN A 37 -27.99 18.73 11.02
N PHE A 38 -27.63 17.98 9.99
CA PHE A 38 -27.78 16.53 10.00
C PHE A 38 -27.02 15.88 11.16
N PHE A 39 -25.83 16.39 11.50
CA PHE A 39 -25.02 15.90 12.62
C PHE A 39 -25.27 16.63 13.94
N ASP A 40 -25.80 17.85 13.94
CA ASP A 40 -26.23 18.65 15.11
C ASP A 40 -25.26 18.64 16.33
N GLY A 41 -23.96 18.65 16.09
CA GLY A 41 -22.94 18.61 17.13
C GLY A 41 -22.29 17.24 17.36
N ASP A 42 -22.63 16.25 16.56
CA ASP A 42 -22.09 14.89 16.64
C ASP A 42 -20.75 14.74 15.92
N VAL A 43 -20.08 13.61 16.14
CA VAL A 43 -18.98 13.13 15.29
C VAL A 43 -19.56 12.31 14.15
N ALA A 44 -19.22 12.68 12.92
CA ALA A 44 -19.67 11.96 11.73
C ALA A 44 -18.84 10.69 11.49
N LEU A 45 -19.49 9.53 11.38
CA LEU A 45 -18.87 8.28 10.93
C LEU A 45 -19.08 8.12 9.43
N ILE A 46 -17.98 8.26 8.66
CA ILE A 46 -18.03 8.35 7.19
C ILE A 46 -17.17 7.24 6.57
N ARG A 47 -17.71 6.56 5.55
CA ARG A 47 -16.97 5.54 4.82
C ARG A 47 -15.88 6.15 3.93
N ARG A 48 -14.69 5.56 3.89
CA ARG A 48 -13.73 5.79 2.80
C ARG A 48 -14.46 5.55 1.46
N GLY A 49 -13.99 6.12 0.36
CA GLY A 49 -14.64 5.93 -0.93
C GLY A 49 -13.96 6.75 -2.02
N VAL A 50 -14.75 7.26 -2.97
CA VAL A 50 -14.24 7.83 -4.22
C VAL A 50 -13.80 9.29 -4.12
N CYS A 51 -14.33 10.09 -3.20
CA CYS A 51 -13.94 11.49 -3.07
C CYS A 51 -12.85 11.71 -2.01
N ASN A 52 -12.15 12.84 -2.12
CA ASN A 52 -11.07 13.22 -1.22
C ASN A 52 -11.56 13.39 0.22
N PHE A 53 -10.69 13.12 1.20
CA PHE A 53 -11.01 13.24 2.62
C PHE A 53 -11.47 14.66 3.01
N ALA A 54 -10.83 15.71 2.48
CA ALA A 54 -11.24 17.09 2.73
C ALA A 54 -12.69 17.36 2.32
N ILE A 55 -13.18 16.77 1.22
CA ILE A 55 -14.58 16.91 0.79
C ILE A 55 -15.50 16.30 1.84
N LYS A 56 -15.22 15.10 2.32
CA LYS A 56 -16.00 14.41 3.35
C LYS A 56 -16.08 15.22 4.63
N VAL A 57 -14.92 15.70 5.11
CA VAL A 57 -14.81 16.47 6.35
C VAL A 57 -15.54 17.81 6.23
N ASN A 58 -15.37 18.51 5.10
CA ASN A 58 -16.04 19.81 4.90
C ASN A 58 -17.56 19.67 4.73
N ASN A 59 -18.03 18.62 4.05
CA ASN A 59 -19.47 18.34 3.95
C ASN A 59 -20.09 18.03 5.32
N ALA A 60 -19.40 17.24 6.15
CA ALA A 60 -19.85 16.95 7.51
C ALA A 60 -19.85 18.21 8.39
N ALA A 61 -18.77 19.00 8.33
CA ALA A 61 -18.67 20.27 9.08
C ALA A 61 -19.78 21.25 8.69
N ALA A 62 -20.10 21.37 7.40
CA ALA A 62 -21.19 22.22 6.92
C ALA A 62 -22.57 21.76 7.44
N ALA A 63 -22.72 20.49 7.76
CA ALA A 63 -23.93 19.88 8.31
C ALA A 63 -23.92 19.76 9.85
N GLY A 64 -23.04 20.49 10.53
CA GLY A 64 -23.04 20.61 11.99
C GLY A 64 -22.16 19.58 12.73
N ALA A 65 -21.38 18.75 12.03
CA ALA A 65 -20.45 17.85 12.70
C ALA A 65 -19.34 18.63 13.41
N ILE A 66 -18.92 18.17 14.59
CA ILE A 66 -17.80 18.73 15.34
C ILE A 66 -16.51 17.90 15.22
N GLY A 67 -16.58 16.73 14.60
CA GLY A 67 -15.48 15.84 14.27
C GLY A 67 -15.88 14.86 13.19
N VAL A 68 -14.90 14.19 12.58
CA VAL A 68 -15.12 13.14 11.60
C VAL A 68 -14.26 11.94 11.91
N LEU A 69 -14.85 10.77 11.91
CA LEU A 69 -14.17 9.48 11.95
C LEU A 69 -14.40 8.76 10.62
N VAL A 70 -13.35 8.53 9.86
CA VAL A 70 -13.43 7.79 8.60
C VAL A 70 -13.14 6.32 8.84
N TYR A 71 -13.98 5.43 8.33
CA TYR A 71 -13.75 3.99 8.38
C TYR A 71 -13.41 3.41 7.00
N ALA A 72 -12.69 2.29 7.00
CA ALA A 72 -12.24 1.62 5.78
C ALA A 72 -13.44 1.16 4.91
N ASP A 73 -13.25 1.18 3.60
CA ASP A 73 -14.10 0.45 2.66
C ASP A 73 -13.58 -1.01 2.54
N ASN A 74 -13.24 -1.48 1.36
CA ASN A 74 -12.59 -2.79 1.17
C ASN A 74 -11.05 -2.67 1.05
N ARG A 75 -10.50 -1.51 1.39
CA ARG A 75 -9.06 -1.20 1.34
C ARG A 75 -8.53 -0.98 2.75
N PRO A 76 -7.23 -1.24 3.01
CA PRO A 76 -6.64 -1.09 4.33
C PRO A 76 -6.70 0.37 4.82
N PRO A 77 -6.61 0.60 6.14
CA PRO A 77 -6.46 1.94 6.70
C PRO A 77 -5.28 2.70 6.09
N ILE A 78 -5.43 4.01 5.97
CA ILE A 78 -4.36 4.91 5.50
C ILE A 78 -4.37 6.23 6.28
N SER A 79 -3.27 6.97 6.23
CA SER A 79 -3.27 8.39 6.63
C SER A 79 -4.10 9.22 5.66
N MET A 80 -4.87 10.13 6.21
CA MET A 80 -5.70 11.05 5.44
C MET A 80 -4.90 12.30 5.05
N GLY A 81 -4.62 12.44 3.76
CA GLY A 81 -4.01 13.68 3.22
C GLY A 81 -5.05 14.74 2.85
N GLY A 82 -4.58 15.98 2.68
CA GLY A 82 -5.38 17.09 2.16
C GLY A 82 -6.31 17.73 3.19
N LEU A 83 -6.03 17.56 4.49
CA LEU A 83 -6.86 18.08 5.58
C LEU A 83 -6.51 19.51 6.02
N GLU A 84 -5.56 20.16 5.38
CA GLU A 84 -5.03 21.50 5.76
C GLU A 84 -6.12 22.58 5.70
N ALA A 85 -7.13 22.38 4.86
CA ALA A 85 -8.26 23.29 4.70
C ALA A 85 -9.51 22.90 5.50
N THR A 86 -9.42 21.93 6.40
CA THR A 86 -10.55 21.51 7.23
C THR A 86 -10.59 22.26 8.55
N THR A 87 -11.78 22.49 9.09
CA THR A 87 -12.01 23.30 10.30
C THR A 87 -12.31 22.49 11.54
N ILE A 88 -12.55 21.19 11.38
CA ILE A 88 -12.87 20.27 12.47
C ILE A 88 -11.88 19.09 12.49
N PRO A 89 -11.67 18.44 13.65
CA PRO A 89 -10.80 17.28 13.73
C PRO A 89 -11.31 16.12 12.87
N ALA A 90 -10.40 15.40 12.25
CA ALA A 90 -10.71 14.19 11.52
C ALA A 90 -9.68 13.08 11.84
N GLY A 91 -10.17 11.85 11.98
CA GLY A 91 -9.37 10.66 12.23
C GLY A 91 -9.76 9.52 11.31
N PHE A 92 -8.83 8.56 11.13
CA PHE A 92 -9.14 7.31 10.44
C PHE A 92 -9.26 6.19 11.47
N LEU A 93 -10.30 5.37 11.34
CA LEU A 93 -10.50 4.19 12.19
C LEU A 93 -9.60 3.06 11.69
N TYR A 94 -8.55 2.77 12.42
CA TYR A 94 -7.58 1.74 12.08
C TYR A 94 -8.08 0.34 12.48
N LEU A 95 -9.05 -0.15 11.73
CA LEU A 95 -9.57 -1.52 11.78
C LEU A 95 -9.43 -2.17 10.41
N SER A 96 -9.45 -3.50 10.36
CA SER A 96 -9.57 -4.20 9.08
C SER A 96 -10.83 -3.76 8.34
N PRO A 97 -10.90 -3.88 7.00
CA PRO A 97 -12.12 -3.55 6.26
C PRO A 97 -13.37 -4.26 6.78
N VAL A 98 -13.24 -5.53 7.20
CA VAL A 98 -14.36 -6.33 7.75
C VAL A 98 -14.80 -5.79 9.11
N ASP A 99 -13.86 -5.54 10.01
CA ASP A 99 -14.18 -5.02 11.35
C ASP A 99 -14.71 -3.59 11.28
N ALA A 100 -14.20 -2.78 10.35
CA ALA A 100 -14.66 -1.41 10.11
C ALA A 100 -16.12 -1.38 9.61
N ALA A 101 -16.49 -2.30 8.72
CA ALA A 101 -17.87 -2.45 8.27
C ALA A 101 -18.78 -2.91 9.42
N ALA A 102 -18.35 -3.93 10.18
CA ALA A 102 -19.11 -4.41 11.35
C ALA A 102 -19.29 -3.33 12.43
N PHE A 103 -18.29 -2.46 12.61
CA PHE A 103 -18.40 -1.33 13.53
C PHE A 103 -19.42 -0.28 13.04
N ALA A 104 -19.42 0.03 11.73
CA ALA A 104 -20.41 0.96 11.16
C ALA A 104 -21.84 0.42 11.30
N ASP A 105 -22.05 -0.88 11.03
CA ASP A 105 -23.33 -1.56 11.25
C ASP A 105 -23.74 -1.52 12.73
N TYR A 106 -22.77 -1.68 13.64
CA TYR A 106 -23.04 -1.58 15.07
C TYR A 106 -23.54 -0.17 15.46
N VAL A 107 -22.88 0.87 14.94
CA VAL A 107 -23.27 2.27 15.22
C VAL A 107 -24.68 2.55 14.68
N ASP A 108 -24.99 2.14 13.46
CA ASP A 108 -26.31 2.26 12.85
C ASP A 108 -27.40 1.60 13.69
N LEU A 109 -27.17 0.38 14.15
CA LEU A 109 -28.17 -0.42 14.87
C LEU A 109 -28.33 -0.04 16.36
N ASN A 110 -27.38 0.65 16.97
CA ASN A 110 -27.33 0.90 18.42
C ASN A 110 -27.26 2.38 18.78
N ALA A 111 -27.61 3.29 17.88
CA ALA A 111 -27.62 4.72 18.18
C ALA A 111 -28.50 5.06 19.40
N PRO A 112 -28.07 6.00 20.28
CA PRO A 112 -26.83 6.75 20.25
C PRO A 112 -25.62 5.95 20.75
N VAL A 113 -24.50 6.01 20.01
CA VAL A 113 -23.20 5.49 20.45
C VAL A 113 -22.32 6.68 20.84
N LEU A 114 -21.88 6.72 22.09
CA LEU A 114 -21.03 7.80 22.60
C LEU A 114 -19.56 7.41 22.48
N ILE A 115 -18.72 8.37 22.08
CA ILE A 115 -17.27 8.20 21.93
C ILE A 115 -16.49 9.35 22.54
N ASP A 116 -15.24 9.05 22.90
CA ASP A 116 -14.20 10.04 23.16
C ASP A 116 -13.25 10.08 21.98
N MET A 117 -12.98 11.28 21.45
CA MET A 117 -12.03 11.48 20.35
C MET A 117 -10.92 12.41 20.78
N THR A 118 -9.72 11.90 20.94
CA THR A 118 -8.55 12.67 21.35
C THR A 118 -7.44 12.56 20.31
N ALA A 119 -6.63 13.62 20.17
CA ALA A 119 -5.41 13.53 19.39
C ALA A 119 -4.45 12.53 20.05
N THR A 120 -4.21 11.41 19.39
CA THR A 120 -3.30 10.38 19.86
C THR A 120 -1.90 10.59 19.29
N GLY A 121 -0.89 10.08 20.00
CA GLY A 121 0.46 9.95 19.46
C GLY A 121 0.54 8.90 18.35
N ARG A 122 1.74 8.71 17.79
CA ARG A 122 2.00 7.67 16.78
C ARG A 122 1.79 6.28 17.39
N TYR A 123 0.95 5.47 16.76
CA TYR A 123 0.78 4.06 17.08
C TYR A 123 1.46 3.20 15.99
N ILE A 124 2.18 2.17 16.41
CA ILE A 124 2.82 1.19 15.52
C ILE A 124 2.20 -0.16 15.83
N ASN A 125 1.69 -0.83 14.81
CA ASN A 125 1.18 -2.18 14.89
C ASN A 125 1.86 -3.05 13.83
N ASP A 126 2.63 -4.04 14.27
CA ASP A 126 3.36 -4.95 13.38
C ASP A 126 2.41 -5.84 12.56
N ASP A 127 1.19 -6.10 13.04
CA ASP A 127 0.16 -6.87 12.32
C ASP A 127 -0.35 -6.16 11.05
N TRP A 128 -0.06 -4.86 10.92
CA TRP A 128 -0.39 -4.08 9.72
C TRP A 128 0.77 -4.01 8.72
N GLY A 129 1.84 -4.71 9.01
CA GLY A 129 2.94 -4.92 8.07
C GLY A 129 2.61 -5.97 7.02
N ASP A 130 3.38 -5.93 5.93
CA ASP A 130 3.33 -6.97 4.88
C ASP A 130 1.94 -7.12 4.20
N ILE A 131 1.18 -6.02 4.12
CA ILE A 131 -0.11 -5.93 3.42
C ILE A 131 0.12 -5.22 2.08
N LYS A 132 -0.37 -5.82 1.00
CA LYS A 132 -0.35 -5.20 -0.32
C LYS A 132 -1.20 -3.93 -0.33
N ALA A 133 -0.64 -2.82 -0.77
CA ALA A 133 -1.41 -1.59 -0.96
C ALA A 133 -2.40 -1.73 -2.14
N ASP A 134 -3.59 -1.14 -1.99
CA ASP A 134 -4.67 -1.20 -2.98
C ASP A 134 -4.31 -0.61 -4.36
N PHE A 135 -3.41 0.37 -4.37
CA PHE A 135 -2.92 1.00 -5.60
C PHE A 135 -1.81 0.20 -6.30
N SER A 136 -1.30 -0.88 -5.68
CA SER A 136 -0.24 -1.70 -6.29
C SER A 136 -0.83 -2.65 -7.33
N TYR A 137 -0.46 -2.46 -8.58
CA TYR A 137 -0.93 -3.31 -9.66
C TYR A 137 -0.40 -4.73 -9.53
N ARG A 138 -1.24 -5.67 -9.95
CA ARG A 138 -0.92 -7.09 -10.00
C ARG A 138 -0.30 -7.46 -11.34
N GLY A 139 0.53 -8.52 -11.33
CA GLY A 139 0.89 -9.25 -12.54
C GLY A 139 -0.31 -9.98 -13.18
N PRO A 140 -0.08 -10.67 -14.28
CA PRO A 140 1.17 -10.75 -15.03
C PRO A 140 1.51 -9.47 -15.81
N GLY A 141 2.73 -9.37 -16.33
CA GLY A 141 3.12 -8.25 -17.17
C GLY A 141 2.29 -8.18 -18.46
N ALA A 142 1.81 -6.99 -18.82
CA ALA A 142 0.87 -6.81 -19.93
C ALA A 142 1.43 -7.21 -21.31
N ASN A 143 2.74 -7.12 -21.51
CA ASN A 143 3.40 -7.37 -22.78
C ASN A 143 4.28 -8.62 -22.80
N ASN A 144 4.54 -9.21 -21.65
CA ASN A 144 5.34 -10.42 -21.53
C ASN A 144 4.84 -11.27 -20.36
N PHE A 145 4.03 -12.26 -20.68
CA PHE A 145 3.40 -13.15 -19.70
C PHE A 145 4.33 -14.25 -19.18
N GLU A 146 5.59 -14.30 -19.61
CA GLU A 146 6.53 -15.37 -19.29
C GLU A 146 7.67 -14.91 -18.37
N VAL A 147 7.62 -13.64 -17.97
CA VAL A 147 8.46 -13.06 -16.90
C VAL A 147 7.55 -12.56 -15.79
N LEU A 148 7.77 -13.07 -14.59
CA LEU A 148 6.98 -12.71 -13.42
C LEU A 148 7.06 -11.19 -13.14
N LYS A 149 5.90 -10.58 -13.00
CA LYS A 149 5.74 -9.19 -12.56
C LYS A 149 4.65 -9.11 -11.48
N PRO A 150 4.83 -8.25 -10.45
CA PRO A 150 6.07 -7.55 -10.13
C PRO A 150 7.22 -8.53 -9.87
N GLU A 151 8.46 -8.07 -9.85
CA GLU A 151 9.60 -8.93 -9.53
C GLU A 151 9.84 -9.02 -8.02
N ILE A 152 9.54 -7.92 -7.31
CA ILE A 152 9.80 -7.74 -5.88
C ILE A 152 8.84 -6.67 -5.34
N THR A 153 8.55 -6.69 -4.05
CA THR A 153 7.84 -5.61 -3.36
C THR A 153 8.70 -4.97 -2.28
N ALA A 154 8.41 -3.71 -2.00
CA ALA A 154 9.06 -2.91 -0.97
C ALA A 154 8.06 -1.93 -0.35
N PRO A 155 8.34 -1.34 0.83
CA PRO A 155 7.46 -0.36 1.45
C PRO A 155 7.11 0.79 0.50
N GLY A 156 5.84 1.11 0.42
CA GLY A 156 5.33 2.15 -0.49
C GLY A 156 4.15 2.94 0.06
N LEU A 157 3.73 2.65 1.30
CA LEU A 157 2.65 3.34 1.98
C LEU A 157 3.23 4.17 3.13
N GLU A 158 2.82 5.44 3.23
CA GLU A 158 3.22 6.38 4.30
C GLU A 158 4.74 6.53 4.46
N ILE A 159 5.42 6.71 3.35
CA ILE A 159 6.86 6.86 3.34
C ILE A 159 7.22 8.32 3.58
N LEU A 160 7.88 8.58 4.72
CA LEU A 160 8.43 9.89 5.05
C LEU A 160 9.68 10.14 4.21
N ALA A 161 9.66 11.18 3.40
CA ALA A 161 10.78 11.57 2.54
C ALA A 161 10.84 13.09 2.37
N GLY A 162 12.02 13.59 2.00
CA GLY A 162 12.19 14.99 1.62
C GLY A 162 11.37 15.31 0.36
N VAL A 163 10.68 16.43 0.37
CA VAL A 163 9.87 16.91 -0.74
C VAL A 163 10.51 18.06 -1.47
N ALA A 164 10.23 18.18 -2.78
CA ALA A 164 10.86 19.14 -3.68
C ALA A 164 10.19 20.54 -3.66
N ASP A 165 9.41 20.86 -2.67
CA ASP A 165 8.68 22.14 -2.62
C ASP A 165 9.59 23.39 -2.57
N GLY A 166 10.89 23.15 -2.62
CA GLY A 166 11.89 24.17 -2.83
C GLY A 166 11.93 25.29 -1.76
N VAL A 167 11.07 25.17 -0.80
CA VAL A 167 10.98 26.11 0.31
C VAL A 167 11.65 25.44 1.50
N ILE A 168 12.87 25.88 1.75
CA ILE A 168 13.40 25.87 3.09
C ILE A 168 12.39 26.70 3.88
N ASP A 169 11.72 26.11 4.87
CA ASP A 169 10.82 26.85 5.73
C ASP A 169 11.55 28.04 6.39
N ASP A 170 10.82 28.95 7.01
CA ASP A 170 11.39 30.15 7.64
C ASP A 170 12.45 29.80 8.71
N ASP A 171 12.50 28.56 9.19
CA ASP A 171 13.48 28.01 10.11
C ASP A 171 14.70 27.37 9.41
N GLY A 172 14.75 27.32 8.10
CA GLY A 172 15.87 26.79 7.31
C GLY A 172 15.89 25.25 7.21
N LEU A 173 14.78 24.58 7.51
CA LEU A 173 14.67 23.13 7.49
C LEU A 173 14.17 22.62 6.13
N VAL A 174 14.68 21.47 5.73
CA VAL A 174 14.18 20.74 4.56
C VAL A 174 12.83 20.15 4.91
N GLN A 175 11.82 20.44 4.10
CA GLN A 175 10.50 19.86 4.29
C GLN A 175 10.52 18.37 4.01
N ALA A 176 9.79 17.61 4.79
CA ALA A 176 9.56 16.20 4.61
C ALA A 176 8.06 15.89 4.78
N GLU A 177 7.53 15.08 3.91
CA GLU A 177 6.11 14.70 3.92
C GLU A 177 5.95 13.19 3.80
N LEU A 178 4.77 12.70 4.16
CA LEU A 178 4.38 11.32 3.97
C LEU A 178 3.74 11.15 2.59
N TYR A 179 4.40 10.38 1.73
CA TYR A 179 3.86 9.99 0.42
C TYR A 179 3.58 8.50 0.33
N GLN A 180 2.73 8.14 -0.62
CA GLN A 180 2.42 6.75 -0.92
C GLN A 180 2.41 6.50 -2.42
N GLY A 181 2.75 5.29 -2.82
CA GLY A 181 2.79 4.86 -4.21
C GLY A 181 3.86 3.81 -4.47
N THR A 182 3.75 3.12 -5.58
CA THR A 182 4.84 2.30 -6.12
C THR A 182 6.07 3.16 -6.43
N SER A 183 5.88 4.48 -6.64
CA SER A 183 6.95 5.47 -6.75
C SER A 183 7.79 5.63 -5.47
N MET A 184 7.28 5.22 -4.30
CA MET A 184 8.02 5.17 -3.04
C MET A 184 8.65 3.81 -2.81
N SER A 185 8.06 2.72 -3.29
CA SER A 185 8.66 1.36 -3.25
C SER A 185 9.88 1.24 -4.18
N SER A 186 9.83 1.87 -5.34
CA SER A 186 10.91 1.83 -6.33
C SER A 186 12.26 2.35 -5.77
N PRO A 187 12.34 3.54 -5.15
CA PRO A 187 13.59 4.01 -4.54
C PRO A 187 14.04 3.16 -3.34
N HIS A 188 13.14 2.51 -2.60
CA HIS A 188 13.56 1.52 -1.60
C HIS A 188 14.33 0.36 -2.25
N THR A 189 13.82 -0.16 -3.36
CA THR A 189 14.48 -1.23 -4.11
C THR A 189 15.78 -0.75 -4.75
N ALA A 190 15.82 0.49 -5.27
CA ALA A 190 17.05 1.09 -5.79
C ALA A 190 18.12 1.25 -4.70
N GLY A 191 17.71 1.73 -3.51
CA GLY A 191 18.58 1.83 -2.33
C GLY A 191 19.08 0.45 -1.86
N ALA A 192 18.20 -0.56 -1.90
CA ALA A 192 18.59 -1.95 -1.63
C ALA A 192 19.69 -2.40 -2.59
N GLY A 193 19.51 -2.18 -3.89
CA GLY A 193 20.52 -2.49 -4.90
C GLY A 193 21.85 -1.77 -4.67
N ALA A 194 21.81 -0.49 -4.30
CA ALA A 194 23.01 0.29 -3.99
C ALA A 194 23.76 -0.25 -2.77
N LEU A 195 23.04 -0.67 -1.72
CA LEU A 195 23.64 -1.27 -0.52
C LEU A 195 24.29 -2.62 -0.84
N ILE A 196 23.62 -3.50 -1.60
CA ILE A 196 24.21 -4.78 -2.01
C ILE A 196 25.42 -4.55 -2.94
N LYS A 197 25.35 -3.57 -3.84
CA LYS A 197 26.51 -3.20 -4.69
C LYS A 197 27.70 -2.70 -3.86
N ALA A 198 27.44 -1.97 -2.77
CA ALA A 198 28.52 -1.51 -1.87
C ALA A 198 29.16 -2.67 -1.10
N LEU A 199 28.39 -3.70 -0.73
CA LEU A 199 28.88 -4.91 -0.08
C LEU A 199 29.63 -5.83 -1.06
N HIS A 200 29.19 -5.91 -2.29
CA HIS A 200 29.69 -6.79 -3.34
C HIS A 200 29.99 -5.97 -4.62
N PRO A 201 31.09 -5.20 -4.63
CA PRO A 201 31.40 -4.26 -5.72
C PRO A 201 31.56 -4.91 -7.10
N ASP A 202 31.93 -6.18 -7.14
CA ASP A 202 32.18 -6.93 -8.38
C ASP A 202 30.91 -7.57 -8.97
N TRP A 203 29.81 -7.60 -8.23
CA TRP A 203 28.57 -8.21 -8.73
C TRP A 203 27.93 -7.39 -9.85
N SER A 204 27.43 -8.09 -10.86
CA SER A 204 26.63 -7.53 -11.93
C SER A 204 25.26 -7.02 -11.42
N ALA A 205 24.55 -6.25 -12.23
CA ALA A 205 23.19 -5.82 -11.91
C ALA A 205 22.22 -7.02 -11.79
N ALA A 206 22.42 -8.06 -12.61
CA ALA A 206 21.61 -9.27 -12.57
C ALA A 206 21.88 -10.09 -11.30
N GLU A 207 23.14 -10.23 -10.88
CA GLU A 207 23.50 -10.89 -9.62
C GLU A 207 22.89 -10.16 -8.41
N ILE A 208 22.97 -8.82 -8.34
CA ILE A 208 22.36 -8.00 -7.28
C ILE A 208 20.85 -8.20 -7.26
N LYS A 209 20.20 -8.13 -8.42
CA LYS A 209 18.75 -8.36 -8.56
C LYS A 209 18.37 -9.75 -8.07
N SER A 210 19.11 -10.76 -8.49
CA SER A 210 18.84 -12.14 -8.07
C SER A 210 19.02 -12.34 -6.57
N ALA A 211 20.04 -11.72 -5.95
CA ALA A 211 20.28 -11.76 -4.51
C ALA A 211 19.06 -11.22 -3.74
N ILE A 212 18.51 -10.08 -4.16
CA ILE A 212 17.33 -9.47 -3.56
C ILE A 212 16.10 -10.36 -3.73
N MET A 213 15.91 -10.94 -4.92
CA MET A 213 14.74 -11.78 -5.22
C MET A 213 14.79 -13.13 -4.51
N LEU A 214 15.94 -13.81 -4.51
CA LEU A 214 16.10 -15.15 -3.92
C LEU A 214 15.98 -15.14 -2.39
N THR A 215 16.16 -14.00 -1.75
CA THR A 215 16.15 -13.85 -0.29
C THR A 215 14.94 -13.07 0.22
N ALA A 216 14.01 -12.72 -0.65
CA ALA A 216 12.80 -12.00 -0.30
C ALA A 216 11.92 -12.80 0.66
N LYS A 217 11.22 -12.08 1.56
CA LYS A 217 10.18 -12.69 2.40
C LYS A 217 8.94 -12.95 1.54
N ASN A 218 8.50 -14.19 1.42
CA ASN A 218 7.37 -14.60 0.58
C ASN A 218 6.27 -15.34 1.36
N THR A 219 6.32 -15.33 2.68
CA THR A 219 5.30 -15.90 3.57
C THR A 219 4.66 -14.80 4.40
N ASP A 220 3.43 -15.03 4.84
CA ASP A 220 2.67 -14.10 5.68
C ASP A 220 2.50 -12.71 5.04
N LEU A 221 2.34 -12.69 3.72
CA LEU A 221 1.99 -11.50 2.95
C LEU A 221 0.49 -11.55 2.64
N LEU A 222 -0.21 -10.46 2.90
CA LEU A 222 -1.65 -10.37 2.73
C LEU A 222 -2.03 -9.43 1.58
N LYS A 223 -3.21 -9.66 1.03
CA LYS A 223 -3.87 -8.70 0.13
C LYS A 223 -4.40 -7.50 0.89
N GLU A 224 -4.92 -6.54 0.15
CA GLU A 224 -5.49 -5.29 0.65
C GLU A 224 -6.66 -5.45 1.61
N ASP A 225 -7.31 -6.61 1.65
CA ASP A 225 -8.36 -6.94 2.62
C ASP A 225 -7.82 -7.33 4.01
N MET A 226 -6.51 -7.46 4.16
CA MET A 226 -5.80 -7.83 5.41
C MET A 226 -6.09 -9.25 5.90
N ASP A 227 -6.70 -10.11 5.10
CA ASP A 227 -7.12 -11.46 5.45
C ASP A 227 -6.69 -12.50 4.39
N THR A 228 -6.88 -12.18 3.11
CA THR A 228 -6.54 -13.10 2.02
C THR A 228 -5.03 -13.17 1.81
N PRO A 229 -4.41 -14.37 1.80
CA PRO A 229 -3.01 -14.51 1.45
C PRO A 229 -2.72 -13.95 0.05
N ALA A 230 -1.68 -13.14 -0.06
CA ALA A 230 -1.21 -12.63 -1.32
C ALA A 230 -0.50 -13.73 -2.13
N ASP A 231 -0.53 -13.61 -3.46
CA ASP A 231 0.12 -14.55 -4.38
C ASP A 231 1.29 -13.91 -5.15
N ALA A 232 1.99 -14.71 -5.95
CA ALA A 232 3.15 -14.23 -6.68
C ALA A 232 2.84 -13.07 -7.66
N PHE A 233 1.60 -12.90 -8.10
CA PHE A 233 1.21 -11.75 -8.91
C PHE A 233 0.99 -10.48 -8.07
N ASP A 234 0.84 -10.62 -6.76
CA ASP A 234 0.79 -9.49 -5.83
C ASP A 234 2.19 -8.99 -5.44
N PHE A 235 3.11 -9.90 -5.15
CA PHE A 235 4.39 -9.58 -4.52
C PHE A 235 5.65 -10.03 -5.30
N GLY A 236 5.51 -10.74 -6.42
CA GLY A 236 6.66 -11.29 -7.14
C GLY A 236 7.40 -12.37 -6.36
N SER A 237 8.69 -12.15 -6.11
CA SER A 237 9.51 -13.00 -5.25
C SER A 237 9.25 -12.78 -3.75
N GLY A 238 8.59 -11.68 -3.39
CA GLY A 238 8.28 -11.33 -2.00
C GLY A 238 8.66 -9.90 -1.62
N ARG A 239 8.63 -9.59 -0.33
CA ARG A 239 9.10 -8.32 0.21
C ARG A 239 10.61 -8.33 0.39
N VAL A 240 11.28 -7.25 -0.02
CA VAL A 240 12.73 -7.04 0.14
C VAL A 240 13.18 -7.34 1.58
N ASN A 241 14.22 -8.17 1.70
CA ASN A 241 14.90 -8.50 2.95
C ASN A 241 16.41 -8.28 2.81
N LEU A 242 16.87 -7.08 3.15
CA LEU A 242 18.27 -6.69 2.97
C LEU A 242 19.26 -7.49 3.83
N THR A 243 18.83 -7.91 5.02
CA THR A 243 19.68 -8.73 5.90
C THR A 243 20.05 -10.04 5.23
N LEU A 244 19.07 -10.73 4.63
CA LEU A 244 19.31 -11.97 3.93
C LEU A 244 19.97 -11.75 2.57
N ALA A 245 19.63 -10.68 1.85
CA ALA A 245 20.22 -10.38 0.55
C ALA A 245 21.74 -10.12 0.64
N GLY A 246 22.18 -9.43 1.70
CA GLY A 246 23.61 -9.21 1.95
C GLY A 246 24.39 -10.47 2.35
N LEU A 247 23.69 -11.51 2.76
CA LEU A 247 24.26 -12.79 3.22
C LEU A 247 23.96 -13.97 2.26
N THR A 248 23.43 -13.69 1.06
CA THR A 248 23.08 -14.76 0.13
C THR A 248 24.28 -15.64 -0.22
N GLY A 249 24.06 -16.93 -0.29
CA GLY A 249 25.08 -17.91 -0.70
C GLY A 249 25.08 -18.20 -2.20
N LEU A 250 24.02 -17.81 -2.90
CA LEU A 250 23.81 -18.08 -4.32
C LEU A 250 23.33 -16.82 -5.04
N VAL A 251 23.81 -16.60 -6.25
CA VAL A 251 23.33 -15.57 -7.17
C VAL A 251 23.08 -16.16 -8.56
N MET A 252 22.33 -15.46 -9.37
CA MET A 252 22.08 -15.75 -10.77
C MET A 252 22.53 -14.56 -11.60
N ASP A 253 23.19 -14.79 -12.69
CA ASP A 253 23.61 -13.75 -13.63
C ASP A 253 22.90 -13.93 -14.97
N GLU A 254 22.67 -12.83 -15.66
CA GLU A 254 22.07 -12.80 -16.98
C GLU A 254 22.67 -11.68 -17.82
N THR A 255 22.82 -11.91 -19.12
CA THR A 255 23.49 -10.98 -20.00
C THR A 255 22.52 -10.14 -20.80
N TYR A 256 22.96 -8.96 -21.23
CA TYR A 256 22.20 -8.11 -22.15
C TYR A 256 21.86 -8.85 -23.45
N ASP A 257 22.81 -9.60 -24.01
CA ASP A 257 22.61 -10.33 -25.28
C ASP A 257 21.54 -11.41 -25.15
N ASN A 258 21.46 -12.09 -24.01
CA ASN A 258 20.40 -13.06 -23.72
C ASN A 258 19.03 -12.38 -23.59
N PHE A 259 18.96 -11.19 -22.97
CA PHE A 259 17.70 -10.43 -22.94
C PHE A 259 17.24 -10.02 -24.35
N VAL A 260 18.17 -9.61 -25.22
CA VAL A 260 17.86 -9.30 -26.64
C VAL A 260 17.42 -10.55 -27.39
N ALA A 261 18.10 -11.68 -27.19
CA ALA A 261 17.78 -12.95 -27.83
C ALA A 261 16.42 -13.53 -27.37
N ALA A 262 15.99 -13.21 -26.15
CA ALA A 262 14.73 -13.65 -25.58
C ALA A 262 13.52 -12.85 -26.06
N ASP A 263 13.70 -11.81 -26.89
CA ASP A 263 12.59 -10.96 -27.37
C ASP A 263 11.60 -11.80 -28.22
N PRO A 264 10.33 -11.93 -27.77
CA PRO A 264 9.31 -12.69 -28.51
C PRO A 264 9.03 -12.10 -29.90
N ALA A 265 9.20 -10.77 -30.08
CA ALA A 265 9.03 -10.14 -31.39
C ALA A 265 10.09 -10.58 -32.40
N ALA A 266 11.24 -11.04 -31.92
CA ALA A 266 12.32 -11.62 -32.71
C ALA A 266 12.28 -13.16 -32.75
N GLY A 267 11.27 -13.79 -32.12
CA GLY A 267 11.14 -15.25 -32.04
C GLY A 267 11.85 -15.86 -30.83
N GLY A 268 12.28 -15.05 -29.87
CA GLY A 268 12.89 -15.48 -28.62
C GLY A 268 11.86 -15.99 -27.61
N ASP A 269 12.38 -16.60 -26.56
CA ASP A 269 11.56 -17.16 -25.47
C ASP A 269 12.06 -16.64 -24.10
N PRO A 270 11.32 -15.72 -23.44
CA PRO A 270 11.71 -15.16 -22.14
C PRO A 270 11.80 -16.18 -21.01
N LYS A 271 11.17 -17.35 -21.14
CA LYS A 271 11.28 -18.44 -20.13
C LYS A 271 12.71 -18.96 -19.99
N GLU A 272 13.52 -18.83 -21.03
CA GLU A 272 14.91 -19.32 -21.06
C GLU A 272 15.89 -18.38 -20.31
N LEU A 273 15.47 -17.15 -20.01
CA LEU A 273 16.28 -16.20 -19.23
C LEU A 273 16.64 -16.76 -17.86
N ASN A 274 17.90 -16.63 -17.46
CA ASN A 274 18.39 -17.07 -16.17
C ASN A 274 18.01 -16.07 -15.05
N VAL A 275 16.73 -15.93 -14.78
CA VAL A 275 16.17 -15.03 -13.78
C VAL A 275 15.59 -15.77 -12.59
N ALA A 276 15.52 -15.11 -11.43
CA ALA A 276 15.09 -15.70 -10.16
C ALA A 276 13.55 -15.84 -10.04
N SER A 277 12.89 -16.13 -11.15
CA SER A 277 11.46 -16.40 -11.20
C SER A 277 11.13 -17.43 -12.27
N LEU A 278 10.00 -18.12 -12.10
CA LEU A 278 9.50 -19.11 -13.04
C LEU A 278 8.06 -18.76 -13.38
N GLN A 279 7.79 -18.49 -14.65
CA GLN A 279 6.44 -18.25 -15.14
C GLN A 279 6.26 -18.86 -16.53
N ASN A 280 5.11 -19.44 -16.78
CA ASN A 280 4.66 -19.90 -18.07
C ASN A 280 3.14 -19.88 -18.12
N ASN A 281 2.56 -19.04 -18.97
CA ASN A 281 1.12 -18.90 -19.14
C ASN A 281 0.50 -19.93 -20.09
N ALA A 282 1.33 -20.76 -20.73
CA ALA A 282 0.90 -21.78 -21.68
C ALA A 282 1.28 -23.21 -21.22
N CYS A 283 1.51 -23.42 -19.91
CA CYS A 283 1.84 -24.73 -19.37
C CYS A 283 0.64 -25.66 -19.38
N VAL A 284 0.71 -26.73 -20.15
CA VAL A 284 -0.30 -27.79 -20.19
C VAL A 284 0.34 -29.12 -19.78
N GLY A 285 -0.03 -29.60 -18.60
CA GLY A 285 0.55 -30.81 -18.03
C GLY A 285 1.82 -30.51 -17.25
N GLU A 286 3.00 -30.79 -17.80
CA GLU A 286 4.30 -30.63 -17.15
C GLU A 286 5.14 -29.56 -17.85
N CYS A 287 5.81 -28.71 -17.06
CA CYS A 287 6.73 -27.72 -17.55
C CYS A 287 8.02 -27.78 -16.74
N SER A 288 9.12 -27.47 -17.40
CA SER A 288 10.46 -27.47 -16.79
C SER A 288 11.22 -26.19 -17.13
N TRP A 289 12.09 -25.80 -16.24
CA TRP A 289 13.02 -24.68 -16.42
C TRP A 289 14.40 -25.13 -16.01
N THR A 290 15.41 -24.65 -16.72
CA THR A 290 16.80 -24.77 -16.30
C THR A 290 17.27 -23.42 -15.77
N ARG A 291 17.94 -23.42 -14.61
CA ARG A 291 18.52 -22.22 -14.00
C ARG A 291 19.94 -22.51 -13.53
N THR A 292 20.84 -21.57 -13.76
CA THR A 292 22.22 -21.64 -13.35
C THR A 292 22.45 -20.70 -12.15
N PHE A 293 23.03 -21.24 -11.09
CA PHE A 293 23.39 -20.49 -9.89
C PHE A 293 24.90 -20.45 -9.75
N THR A 294 25.42 -19.31 -9.29
CA THR A 294 26.81 -19.13 -8.89
C THR A 294 26.89 -19.15 -7.37
N SER A 295 27.72 -20.01 -6.80
CA SER A 295 28.01 -20.02 -5.36
C SER A 295 28.91 -18.83 -5.02
N VAL A 296 28.46 -17.99 -4.09
CA VAL A 296 29.20 -16.82 -3.57
C VAL A 296 29.53 -16.96 -2.09
N ALA A 297 29.20 -18.10 -1.47
CA ALA A 297 29.47 -18.38 -0.06
C ALA A 297 30.93 -18.73 0.26
N GLY A 298 31.79 -18.79 -0.74
CA GLY A 298 33.20 -19.23 -0.57
C GLY A 298 33.38 -20.73 -0.28
N VAL A 299 32.30 -21.49 -0.33
CA VAL A 299 32.29 -22.97 -0.20
C VAL A 299 31.55 -23.56 -1.39
N PRO A 300 31.89 -24.79 -1.85
CA PRO A 300 31.10 -25.47 -2.88
C PRO A 300 29.62 -25.60 -2.46
N ALA A 301 28.72 -25.35 -3.39
CA ALA A 301 27.29 -25.53 -3.20
C ALA A 301 26.88 -26.99 -3.31
#